data_74fe7cbc035cc565ba1fe25c81a51796
#
_entry.id   74fe7cbc035cc565ba1fe25c81a51796
#
_cell.length_a   1.000
_cell.length_b   1.000
_cell.length_c   1.000
_cell.angle_alpha   90.00
_cell.angle_beta   90.00
_cell.angle_gamma   90.00
#
_symmetry.space_group_name_H-M   'P 1'
#
loop_
_entity.id
_entity.type
_entity.pdbx_description
1 polymer ?
#
loop_
_entity_poly.entity_id
_entity_poly.type
_entity_poly.pdbx_seq_one_letter_code
_entity_poly.pdbx_strand_id
1 'polypeptide(L)'
;RVAIVPRGVEALKKLGFDVLVESGAGLHADYGDPKYEEVGAEIVSTAGEVWSRSDIVVKVREPSTREATLFKDSGTLISFFWPAQNEELLEQLSAKKATALAMDCIPRITRAQKMDVLSSMANIAGYRAVIEAANEFPHFFTGQITAAGKIEPAKVLVIGGGVAGLSAVGTAKGLGAIVRAFDTRRAVREQVESLGGEFLELEFPEEDGEGTGGYAKTMSEDFLKAELKLFAQQAIEVDIIITTALIPGREAPKLITSGMVESMREGSVIVDLAAEHGGNCTLTQKNKKVVHHGVTILGYTDMVSRMAALSSRLYSTAIVHLLEEMGGSEEHTIDMEDDVIRGALVLHEGSITWPPPKPRNPGPAYSVDTGARPDDELKRAATKVDEAKEEKSSKAGAKFILLLVIVAAIIALGRNIPDSFLGHLTVFVLACFVGWQVIWNVKPALHTPLMSVTNAISGIIIIGGILQISLPDIQIEHSILSREYYLEYFNNLNATAILGAIAVLLAAINVTGGFLVTNRMLAMFRRQS
;
A
#
# COMPACT_ATOMS: atom_id res chain seq x y z
N ARG A 1 5.44 -2.96 21.75
CA ARG A 1 4.85 -3.92 20.83
C ARG A 1 4.70 -5.29 21.49
N VAL A 2 3.80 -6.11 20.98
CA VAL A 2 3.61 -7.51 21.40
C VAL A 2 3.60 -8.41 20.15
N ALA A 3 4.07 -9.64 20.27
CA ALA A 3 4.22 -10.55 19.13
C ALA A 3 2.87 -11.08 18.65
N ILE A 4 1.95 -11.39 19.54
CA ILE A 4 0.61 -11.89 19.24
C ILE A 4 -0.43 -10.94 19.86
N VAL A 5 -1.40 -10.51 19.07
CA VAL A 5 -2.55 -9.71 19.53
C VAL A 5 -3.77 -10.63 19.74
N PRO A 6 -4.84 -10.20 20.46
CA PRO A 6 -6.00 -11.05 20.75
C PRO A 6 -6.59 -11.74 19.49
N ARG A 7 -6.73 -11.02 18.38
CA ARG A 7 -7.16 -11.63 17.11
C ARG A 7 -6.20 -12.73 16.61
N GLY A 8 -4.91 -12.58 16.88
CA GLY A 8 -3.90 -13.63 16.58
C GLY A 8 -4.09 -14.86 17.46
N VAL A 9 -4.45 -14.68 18.73
CA VAL A 9 -4.80 -15.79 19.64
C VAL A 9 -5.98 -16.58 19.09
N GLU A 10 -7.07 -15.92 18.66
CA GLU A 10 -8.21 -16.59 18.04
C GLU A 10 -7.81 -17.44 16.82
N ALA A 11 -6.90 -16.91 16.00
CA ALA A 11 -6.42 -17.63 14.82
C ALA A 11 -5.55 -18.82 15.20
N LEU A 12 -4.63 -18.66 16.16
CA LEU A 12 -3.78 -19.75 16.66
C LEU A 12 -4.59 -20.86 17.33
N LYS A 13 -5.64 -20.53 18.07
CA LYS A 13 -6.55 -21.54 18.65
C LYS A 13 -7.29 -22.34 17.58
N LYS A 14 -7.67 -21.72 16.45
CA LYS A 14 -8.24 -22.44 15.30
C LYS A 14 -7.23 -23.38 14.63
N LEU A 15 -5.93 -23.06 14.72
CA LEU A 15 -4.83 -23.92 14.28
C LEU A 15 -4.44 -24.98 15.32
N GLY A 16 -5.20 -25.09 16.44
CA GLY A 16 -5.02 -26.10 17.48
C GLY A 16 -4.00 -25.76 18.57
N PHE A 17 -3.46 -24.53 18.61
CA PHE A 17 -2.50 -24.11 19.66
C PHE A 17 -3.21 -23.60 20.92
N ASP A 18 -2.67 -23.95 22.08
CA ASP A 18 -2.93 -23.25 23.33
C ASP A 18 -1.96 -22.07 23.47
N VAL A 19 -2.48 -20.93 23.92
CA VAL A 19 -1.70 -19.69 23.94
C VAL A 19 -1.55 -19.15 25.37
N LEU A 20 -0.28 -19.01 25.81
CA LEU A 20 0.09 -18.33 27.05
C LEU A 20 0.59 -16.94 26.74
N VAL A 21 0.19 -15.95 27.52
CA VAL A 21 0.60 -14.56 27.38
C VAL A 21 1.09 -14.05 28.75
N GLU A 22 2.27 -13.43 28.78
CA GLU A 22 2.78 -12.75 29.97
C GLU A 22 1.88 -11.56 30.32
N SER A 23 1.49 -11.43 31.59
CA SER A 23 0.69 -10.30 32.07
C SER A 23 1.31 -8.96 31.70
N GLY A 24 0.50 -8.07 31.14
CA GLY A 24 0.91 -6.75 30.68
C GLY A 24 1.68 -6.72 29.35
N ALA A 25 1.97 -7.85 28.70
CA ALA A 25 2.75 -7.90 27.46
C ALA A 25 2.15 -7.02 26.34
N GLY A 26 0.83 -6.95 26.24
CA GLY A 26 0.11 -6.17 25.23
C GLY A 26 -0.23 -4.73 25.65
N LEU A 27 0.02 -4.33 26.88
CA LEU A 27 -0.46 -3.06 27.46
C LEU A 27 -0.06 -1.84 26.63
N HIS A 28 1.22 -1.76 26.24
CA HIS A 28 1.73 -0.65 25.42
C HIS A 28 1.31 -0.69 23.94
N ALA A 29 0.54 -1.72 23.55
CA ALA A 29 -0.04 -1.86 22.22
C ALA A 29 -1.58 -1.80 22.26
N ASP A 30 -2.17 -1.25 23.32
CA ASP A 30 -3.61 -1.12 23.58
C ASP A 30 -4.35 -2.46 23.76
N TYR A 31 -3.63 -3.53 24.12
CA TYR A 31 -4.17 -4.85 24.40
C TYR A 31 -3.88 -5.24 25.86
N GLY A 32 -4.80 -4.91 26.77
CA GLY A 32 -4.72 -5.36 28.17
C GLY A 32 -5.08 -6.83 28.33
N ASP A 33 -4.66 -7.43 29.46
CA ASP A 33 -4.86 -8.86 29.77
C ASP A 33 -6.30 -9.35 29.58
N PRO A 34 -7.37 -8.61 29.98
CA PRO A 34 -8.75 -9.06 29.77
C PRO A 34 -9.10 -9.35 28.31
N LYS A 35 -8.52 -8.60 27.36
CA LYS A 35 -8.76 -8.85 25.92
C LYS A 35 -8.17 -10.18 25.44
N TYR A 36 -7.12 -10.65 26.08
CA TYR A 36 -6.51 -11.95 25.79
C TYR A 36 -7.32 -13.08 26.42
N GLU A 37 -7.79 -12.88 27.67
CA GLU A 37 -8.65 -13.85 28.38
C GLU A 37 -9.98 -14.06 27.65
N GLU A 38 -10.61 -12.98 27.13
CA GLU A 38 -11.85 -13.03 26.33
C GLU A 38 -11.73 -13.95 25.12
N VAL A 39 -10.58 -14.04 24.49
CA VAL A 39 -10.32 -14.91 23.33
C VAL A 39 -9.70 -16.25 23.72
N GLY A 40 -9.61 -16.53 25.03
CA GLY A 40 -9.20 -17.80 25.60
C GLY A 40 -7.70 -18.04 25.65
N ALA A 41 -6.87 -17.01 25.79
CA ALA A 41 -5.49 -17.13 26.17
C ALA A 41 -5.38 -17.31 27.70
N GLU A 42 -4.38 -18.04 28.17
CA GLU A 42 -4.00 -18.12 29.57
C GLU A 42 -3.02 -16.98 29.88
N ILE A 43 -3.33 -16.15 30.88
CA ILE A 43 -2.41 -15.12 31.36
C ILE A 43 -1.52 -15.70 32.45
N VAL A 44 -0.21 -15.56 32.30
CA VAL A 44 0.79 -15.98 33.29
C VAL A 44 1.52 -14.77 33.87
N SER A 45 1.94 -14.90 35.13
CA SER A 45 2.42 -13.74 35.88
C SER A 45 3.83 -13.29 35.47
N THR A 46 4.64 -14.18 34.93
CA THR A 46 6.06 -13.93 34.64
C THR A 46 6.51 -14.44 33.30
N ALA A 47 7.49 -13.75 32.67
CA ALA A 47 8.17 -14.22 31.48
C ALA A 47 8.74 -15.64 31.66
N GLY A 48 9.29 -15.96 32.83
CA GLY A 48 9.86 -17.27 33.14
C GLY A 48 8.86 -18.42 32.95
N GLU A 49 7.58 -18.20 33.30
CA GLU A 49 6.53 -19.19 33.05
C GLU A 49 6.28 -19.40 31.55
N VAL A 50 6.24 -18.32 30.76
CA VAL A 50 6.13 -18.44 29.29
C VAL A 50 7.30 -19.26 28.75
N TRP A 51 8.54 -18.91 29.09
CA TRP A 51 9.73 -19.55 28.58
C TRP A 51 9.85 -21.03 28.95
N SER A 52 9.43 -21.42 30.15
CA SER A 52 9.55 -22.79 30.64
C SER A 52 8.42 -23.72 30.22
N ARG A 53 7.20 -23.17 30.04
CA ARG A 53 5.99 -23.97 29.73
C ARG A 53 5.72 -24.11 28.24
N SER A 54 6.15 -23.12 27.42
CA SER A 54 5.82 -23.10 26.00
C SER A 54 6.74 -24.03 25.19
N ASP A 55 6.17 -24.70 24.18
CA ASP A 55 6.93 -25.45 23.18
C ASP A 55 7.42 -24.51 22.06
N ILE A 56 6.62 -23.48 21.76
CA ILE A 56 6.96 -22.43 20.79
C ILE A 56 6.86 -21.07 21.50
N VAL A 57 7.95 -20.34 21.56
CA VAL A 57 7.99 -18.96 22.08
C VAL A 57 8.01 -17.98 20.92
N VAL A 58 7.08 -17.04 20.91
CA VAL A 58 7.04 -15.97 19.91
C VAL A 58 7.35 -14.61 20.54
N LYS A 59 8.29 -13.88 19.97
CA LYS A 59 8.74 -12.55 20.43
C LYS A 59 8.83 -11.58 19.25
N VAL A 60 8.83 -10.29 19.57
CA VAL A 60 9.09 -9.28 18.52
C VAL A 60 10.59 -9.19 18.24
N ARG A 61 11.41 -8.94 19.27
CA ARG A 61 12.86 -8.84 19.12
C ARG A 61 13.57 -10.13 19.58
N GLU A 62 14.82 -10.26 19.21
CA GLU A 62 15.71 -11.32 19.69
C GLU A 62 15.67 -11.43 21.22
N PRO A 63 15.83 -12.63 21.79
CA PRO A 63 15.94 -12.78 23.24
C PRO A 63 17.24 -12.18 23.76
N SER A 64 17.18 -11.58 24.94
CA SER A 64 18.36 -11.21 25.69
C SER A 64 19.10 -12.47 26.18
N THR A 65 20.37 -12.35 26.56
CA THR A 65 21.17 -13.44 27.14
C THR A 65 20.46 -14.10 28.33
N ARG A 66 19.78 -13.30 29.17
CA ARG A 66 19.00 -13.82 30.30
C ARG A 66 17.81 -14.65 29.82
N GLU A 67 17.06 -14.19 28.85
CA GLU A 67 15.91 -14.92 28.30
C GLU A 67 16.34 -16.20 27.64
N ALA A 68 17.47 -16.20 26.91
CA ALA A 68 18.04 -17.40 26.32
C ALA A 68 18.37 -18.47 27.37
N THR A 69 18.75 -18.10 28.60
CA THR A 69 18.96 -19.08 29.69
C THR A 69 17.66 -19.70 30.21
N LEU A 70 16.53 -18.99 30.11
CA LEU A 70 15.22 -19.48 30.54
C LEU A 70 14.55 -20.38 29.50
N PHE A 71 15.06 -20.39 28.27
CA PHE A 71 14.48 -21.12 27.16
C PHE A 71 14.52 -22.63 27.39
N LYS A 72 13.41 -23.32 27.11
CA LYS A 72 13.25 -24.76 27.24
C LYS A 72 14.16 -25.50 26.25
N ASP A 73 14.80 -26.56 26.69
CA ASP A 73 15.59 -27.42 25.80
C ASP A 73 14.71 -28.01 24.70
N SER A 74 15.21 -28.03 23.48
CA SER A 74 14.50 -28.46 22.26
C SER A 74 13.23 -27.65 21.94
N GLY A 75 13.05 -26.46 22.51
CA GLY A 75 11.95 -25.55 22.18
C GLY A 75 12.13 -24.85 20.84
N THR A 76 11.05 -24.26 20.32
CA THR A 76 11.06 -23.43 19.09
C THR A 76 10.92 -21.96 19.43
N LEU A 77 11.76 -21.11 18.80
CA LEU A 77 11.74 -19.66 18.92
C LEU A 77 11.38 -19.03 17.59
N ILE A 78 10.42 -18.09 17.58
CA ILE A 78 10.08 -17.28 16.41
C ILE A 78 10.17 -15.80 16.77
N SER A 79 11.13 -15.06 16.17
CA SER A 79 11.33 -13.63 16.47
C SER A 79 12.10 -12.95 15.32
N PHE A 80 12.27 -11.64 15.38
CA PHE A 80 13.42 -11.01 14.72
C PHE A 80 14.68 -11.54 15.40
N PHE A 81 15.69 -11.89 14.61
CA PHE A 81 16.87 -12.55 15.12
C PHE A 81 18.19 -11.87 14.73
N TRP A 82 18.29 -11.38 13.49
CA TRP A 82 19.49 -10.78 12.93
C TRP A 82 20.73 -11.68 13.07
N PRO A 83 20.73 -12.88 12.49
CA PRO A 83 21.70 -13.93 12.80
C PRO A 83 23.15 -13.52 12.52
N ALA A 84 23.40 -12.68 11.50
CA ALA A 84 24.74 -12.15 11.22
C ALA A 84 25.32 -11.24 12.31
N GLN A 85 24.49 -10.72 13.21
CA GLN A 85 24.86 -9.79 14.26
C GLN A 85 24.79 -10.41 15.66
N ASN A 86 24.16 -11.59 15.77
CA ASN A 86 23.88 -12.27 17.04
C ASN A 86 24.42 -13.70 17.07
N GLU A 87 25.68 -13.91 16.65
CA GLU A 87 26.35 -15.23 16.62
C GLU A 87 26.39 -15.89 18.02
N GLU A 88 26.71 -15.12 19.06
CA GLU A 88 26.74 -15.63 20.44
C GLU A 88 25.36 -16.15 20.90
N LEU A 89 24.28 -15.52 20.48
CA LEU A 89 22.91 -15.97 20.78
C LEU A 89 22.60 -17.28 20.04
N LEU A 90 23.05 -17.42 18.79
CA LEU A 90 22.92 -18.67 18.03
C LEU A 90 23.63 -19.83 18.77
N GLU A 91 24.85 -19.60 19.26
CA GLU A 91 25.62 -20.60 20.00
C GLU A 91 24.94 -21.00 21.32
N GLN A 92 24.40 -20.01 22.06
CA GLN A 92 23.67 -20.25 23.32
C GLN A 92 22.40 -21.11 23.09
N LEU A 93 21.64 -20.81 22.04
CA LEU A 93 20.43 -21.57 21.69
C LEU A 93 20.77 -22.93 21.10
N SER A 94 21.88 -23.05 20.34
CA SER A 94 22.40 -24.31 19.84
C SER A 94 22.71 -25.29 20.98
N ALA A 95 23.34 -24.83 22.05
CA ALA A 95 23.64 -25.64 23.23
C ALA A 95 22.38 -26.23 23.91
N LYS A 96 21.21 -25.55 23.72
CA LYS A 96 19.90 -26.02 24.20
C LYS A 96 19.14 -26.88 23.20
N LYS A 97 19.75 -27.25 22.08
CA LYS A 97 19.13 -28.00 20.98
C LYS A 97 17.85 -27.29 20.47
N ALA A 98 17.83 -25.96 20.53
CA ALA A 98 16.70 -25.18 20.12
C ALA A 98 16.49 -25.21 18.58
N THR A 99 15.28 -24.91 18.15
CA THR A 99 14.94 -24.53 16.78
C THR A 99 14.60 -23.05 16.76
N ALA A 100 15.13 -22.29 15.78
CA ALA A 100 14.86 -20.86 15.68
C ALA A 100 14.51 -20.46 14.24
N LEU A 101 13.37 -19.76 14.11
CA LEU A 101 12.93 -19.14 12.87
C LEU A 101 13.03 -17.62 12.99
N ALA A 102 13.80 -17.03 12.09
CA ALA A 102 14.05 -15.58 12.05
C ALA A 102 13.06 -14.90 11.09
N MET A 103 12.18 -14.06 11.61
CA MET A 103 11.20 -13.31 10.82
C MET A 103 11.86 -12.30 9.87
N ASP A 104 13.08 -11.89 10.15
CA ASP A 104 13.92 -11.03 9.29
C ASP A 104 14.61 -11.81 8.14
N CYS A 105 14.58 -13.13 8.19
CA CYS A 105 15.13 -14.01 7.16
C CYS A 105 14.07 -14.61 6.22
N ILE A 106 12.80 -14.25 6.37
CA ILE A 106 11.73 -14.65 5.44
C ILE A 106 12.13 -14.28 4.01
N PRO A 107 12.16 -15.24 3.06
CA PRO A 107 12.62 -14.98 1.70
C PRO A 107 11.62 -14.10 0.94
N ARG A 108 12.14 -13.21 0.06
CA ARG A 108 11.31 -12.33 -0.75
C ARG A 108 10.80 -13.00 -2.01
N ILE A 109 9.95 -14.00 -1.84
CA ILE A 109 9.23 -14.72 -2.91
C ILE A 109 7.72 -14.49 -2.77
N THR A 110 6.97 -14.60 -3.85
CA THR A 110 5.53 -14.27 -3.89
C THR A 110 4.72 -15.01 -2.82
N ARG A 111 5.01 -16.30 -2.57
CA ARG A 111 4.32 -17.11 -1.55
C ARG A 111 4.58 -16.60 -0.12
N ALA A 112 5.76 -16.05 0.15
CA ALA A 112 6.16 -15.54 1.46
C ALA A 112 5.69 -14.09 1.74
N GLN A 113 5.12 -13.40 0.76
CA GLN A 113 4.71 -11.99 0.88
C GLN A 113 3.83 -11.71 2.10
N LYS A 114 2.89 -12.61 2.41
CA LYS A 114 2.00 -12.50 3.59
C LYS A 114 2.74 -12.56 4.93
N MET A 115 4.00 -13.02 4.93
CA MET A 115 4.87 -13.17 6.11
C MET A 115 6.03 -12.14 6.14
N ASP A 116 6.16 -11.25 5.13
CA ASP A 116 7.21 -10.23 5.07
C ASP A 116 6.95 -9.11 6.07
N VAL A 117 7.44 -9.34 7.29
CA VAL A 117 7.36 -8.36 8.39
C VAL A 117 8.32 -7.19 8.20
N LEU A 118 9.45 -7.38 7.50
CA LEU A 118 10.40 -6.28 7.26
C LEU A 118 9.76 -5.20 6.41
N SER A 119 9.08 -5.59 5.33
CA SER A 119 8.36 -4.63 4.48
C SER A 119 7.21 -3.97 5.22
N SER A 120 6.43 -4.72 6.00
CA SER A 120 5.34 -4.17 6.80
C SER A 120 5.83 -3.15 7.84
N MET A 121 6.94 -3.43 8.52
CA MET A 121 7.53 -2.52 9.51
C MET A 121 8.20 -1.32 8.82
N ALA A 122 8.84 -1.51 7.68
CA ALA A 122 9.42 -0.42 6.90
C ALA A 122 8.35 0.58 6.41
N ASN A 123 7.18 0.09 5.99
CA ASN A 123 6.05 0.93 5.61
C ASN A 123 5.60 1.82 6.78
N ILE A 124 5.42 1.23 7.98
CA ILE A 124 5.08 1.98 9.19
C ILE A 124 6.16 3.01 9.52
N ALA A 125 7.44 2.65 9.41
CA ALA A 125 8.54 3.55 9.71
C ALA A 125 8.55 4.77 8.78
N GLY A 126 8.35 4.57 7.47
CA GLY A 126 8.27 5.65 6.47
C GLY A 126 7.10 6.60 6.74
N TYR A 127 5.90 6.06 7.02
CA TYR A 127 4.75 6.86 7.43
C TYR A 127 5.07 7.68 8.69
N ARG A 128 5.56 7.02 9.74
CA ARG A 128 5.85 7.68 11.02
C ARG A 128 6.94 8.73 10.92
N ALA A 129 7.95 8.53 10.06
CA ALA A 129 8.98 9.52 9.81
C ALA A 129 8.42 10.86 9.34
N VAL A 130 7.45 10.83 8.42
CA VAL A 130 6.78 12.04 7.94
C VAL A 130 5.98 12.72 9.07
N ILE A 131 5.29 11.94 9.90
CA ILE A 131 4.53 12.49 11.03
C ILE A 131 5.45 13.12 12.08
N GLU A 132 6.59 12.49 12.39
CA GLU A 132 7.59 13.08 13.29
C GLU A 132 8.21 14.36 12.68
N ALA A 133 8.50 14.35 11.37
CA ALA A 133 8.94 15.55 10.69
C ALA A 133 7.89 16.67 10.77
N ALA A 134 6.62 16.36 10.56
CA ALA A 134 5.54 17.33 10.63
C ALA A 134 5.34 17.91 12.04
N ASN A 135 5.60 17.11 13.07
CA ASN A 135 5.53 17.57 14.47
C ASN A 135 6.64 18.57 14.82
N GLU A 136 7.80 18.44 14.21
CA GLU A 136 8.97 19.30 14.48
C GLU A 136 9.08 20.49 13.50
N PHE A 137 8.50 20.40 12.33
CA PHE A 137 8.56 21.43 11.29
C PHE A 137 7.63 22.59 11.62
N PRO A 138 8.13 23.85 11.70
CA PRO A 138 7.33 24.99 12.19
C PRO A 138 6.37 25.59 11.15
N HIS A 139 6.26 24.98 9.96
CA HIS A 139 5.40 25.45 8.88
C HIS A 139 4.42 24.36 8.42
N PHE A 140 3.50 24.74 7.51
CA PHE A 140 2.54 23.79 6.92
C PHE A 140 3.21 22.89 5.88
N PHE A 141 2.78 21.64 5.81
CA PHE A 141 3.14 20.75 4.71
C PHE A 141 2.44 21.14 3.41
N THR A 142 1.17 21.54 3.49
CA THR A 142 0.40 21.97 2.33
C THR A 142 0.48 23.49 2.13
N GLY A 143 0.39 23.93 0.86
CA GLY A 143 0.21 25.34 0.57
C GLY A 143 -1.10 25.88 1.16
N GLN A 144 -1.06 27.07 1.73
CA GLN A 144 -2.21 27.71 2.35
C GLN A 144 -2.40 29.15 1.82
N ILE A 145 -3.65 29.59 1.79
CA ILE A 145 -4.01 31.00 1.58
C ILE A 145 -4.71 31.46 2.85
N THR A 146 -4.12 32.42 3.54
CA THR A 146 -4.65 33.00 4.77
C THR A 146 -5.01 34.47 4.54
N ALA A 147 -5.72 35.06 5.48
CA ALA A 147 -5.98 36.52 5.45
C ALA A 147 -4.68 37.36 5.46
N ALA A 148 -3.59 36.79 6.01
CA ALA A 148 -2.28 37.44 6.08
C ALA A 148 -1.39 37.16 4.85
N GLY A 149 -1.81 36.32 3.91
CA GLY A 149 -1.07 36.03 2.69
C GLY A 149 -0.96 34.54 2.35
N LYS A 150 -0.19 34.27 1.29
CA LYS A 150 0.08 32.93 0.77
C LYS A 150 1.24 32.29 1.53
N ILE A 151 1.10 31.02 1.87
CA ILE A 151 2.15 30.16 2.44
C ILE A 151 2.45 29.07 1.42
N GLU A 152 3.71 28.94 1.04
CA GLU A 152 4.18 27.90 0.12
C GLU A 152 4.14 26.52 0.80
N PRO A 153 3.89 25.44 0.06
CA PRO A 153 3.96 24.08 0.58
C PRO A 153 5.40 23.69 0.91
N ALA A 154 5.60 22.87 1.94
CA ALA A 154 6.88 22.29 2.29
C ALA A 154 7.46 21.48 1.14
N LYS A 155 8.79 21.53 0.97
CA LYS A 155 9.56 20.72 0.03
C LYS A 155 10.24 19.60 0.80
N VAL A 156 9.94 18.37 0.44
CA VAL A 156 10.45 17.15 1.10
C VAL A 156 11.31 16.37 0.13
N LEU A 157 12.55 16.07 0.55
CA LEU A 157 13.43 15.13 -0.13
C LEU A 157 13.42 13.79 0.58
N VAL A 158 13.14 12.72 -0.15
CA VAL A 158 13.24 11.33 0.35
C VAL A 158 14.44 10.66 -0.33
N ILE A 159 15.40 10.19 0.46
CA ILE A 159 16.60 9.48 -0.03
C ILE A 159 16.44 8.00 0.28
N GLY A 160 16.33 7.20 -0.78
CA GLY A 160 16.01 5.79 -0.76
C GLY A 160 14.52 5.55 -1.08
N GLY A 161 14.25 4.88 -2.19
CA GLY A 161 12.91 4.55 -2.69
C GLY A 161 12.51 3.10 -2.40
N GLY A 162 12.97 2.54 -1.28
CA GLY A 162 12.46 1.28 -0.75
C GLY A 162 11.08 1.45 -0.12
N VAL A 163 10.57 0.39 0.54
CA VAL A 163 9.23 0.41 1.15
C VAL A 163 9.04 1.60 2.10
N ALA A 164 10.02 1.89 2.95
CA ALA A 164 9.97 3.04 3.87
C ALA A 164 9.96 4.37 3.11
N GLY A 165 10.82 4.51 2.10
CA GLY A 165 10.89 5.73 1.31
C GLY A 165 9.62 6.00 0.50
N LEU A 166 9.07 4.98 -0.17
CA LEU A 166 7.81 5.11 -0.91
C LEU A 166 6.63 5.42 0.02
N SER A 167 6.60 4.82 1.22
CA SER A 167 5.61 5.17 2.25
C SER A 167 5.75 6.63 2.70
N ALA A 168 6.99 7.12 2.85
CA ALA A 168 7.25 8.53 3.17
C ALA A 168 6.82 9.46 2.02
N VAL A 169 7.12 9.11 0.75
CA VAL A 169 6.67 9.87 -0.44
C VAL A 169 5.15 10.00 -0.44
N GLY A 170 4.44 8.87 -0.35
CA GLY A 170 2.97 8.86 -0.38
C GLY A 170 2.37 9.66 0.79
N THR A 171 2.94 9.53 1.99
CA THR A 171 2.47 10.24 3.19
C THR A 171 2.71 11.74 3.09
N ALA A 172 3.91 12.18 2.74
CA ALA A 172 4.23 13.60 2.60
C ALA A 172 3.41 14.26 1.48
N LYS A 173 3.20 13.55 0.36
CA LYS A 173 2.31 13.97 -0.70
C LYS A 173 0.86 14.07 -0.25
N GLY A 174 0.39 13.10 0.55
CA GLY A 174 -0.93 13.12 1.17
C GLY A 174 -1.17 14.33 2.09
N LEU A 175 -0.12 14.80 2.77
CA LEU A 175 -0.12 16.04 3.56
C LEU A 175 -0.01 17.32 2.72
N GLY A 176 0.17 17.21 1.40
CA GLY A 176 0.19 18.34 0.47
C GLY A 176 1.57 18.95 0.20
N ALA A 177 2.65 18.30 0.58
CA ALA A 177 4.02 18.73 0.29
C ALA A 177 4.38 18.56 -1.20
N ILE A 178 5.39 19.30 -1.64
CA ILE A 178 6.13 19.03 -2.87
C ILE A 178 7.21 18.00 -2.52
N VAL A 179 7.08 16.79 -3.09
CA VAL A 179 7.95 15.66 -2.73
C VAL A 179 8.88 15.33 -3.87
N ARG A 180 10.16 15.28 -3.59
CA ARG A 180 11.23 14.77 -4.45
C ARG A 180 11.79 13.49 -3.84
N ALA A 181 12.16 12.53 -4.66
CA ALA A 181 12.78 11.29 -4.19
C ALA A 181 13.95 10.89 -5.07
N PHE A 182 14.93 10.26 -4.46
CA PHE A 182 16.10 9.69 -5.13
C PHE A 182 16.29 8.23 -4.73
N ASP A 183 16.62 7.38 -5.70
CA ASP A 183 17.10 6.01 -5.47
C ASP A 183 18.11 5.65 -6.55
N THR A 184 19.10 4.84 -6.22
CA THR A 184 20.10 4.36 -7.18
C THR A 184 19.51 3.40 -8.22
N ARG A 185 18.38 2.75 -7.92
CA ARG A 185 17.65 1.84 -8.79
C ARG A 185 16.66 2.60 -9.65
N ARG A 186 16.83 2.59 -10.96
CA ARG A 186 15.94 3.28 -11.90
C ARG A 186 14.50 2.75 -11.92
N ALA A 187 14.32 1.45 -11.63
CA ALA A 187 12.99 0.83 -11.53
C ALA A 187 12.07 1.48 -10.47
N VAL A 188 12.63 2.22 -9.51
CA VAL A 188 11.87 2.92 -8.46
C VAL A 188 11.19 4.20 -8.99
N ARG A 189 11.64 4.76 -10.12
CA ARG A 189 11.07 5.98 -10.72
C ARG A 189 9.55 5.90 -10.86
N GLU A 190 9.07 4.87 -11.56
CA GLU A 190 7.62 4.73 -11.83
C GLU A 190 6.81 4.65 -10.53
N GLN A 191 7.37 4.03 -9.49
CA GLN A 191 6.71 3.92 -8.18
C GLN A 191 6.62 5.30 -7.50
N VAL A 192 7.68 6.11 -7.53
CA VAL A 192 7.70 7.48 -6.99
C VAL A 192 6.71 8.37 -7.73
N GLU A 193 6.72 8.34 -9.05
CA GLU A 193 5.86 9.16 -9.91
C GLU A 193 4.38 8.75 -9.74
N SER A 194 4.09 7.46 -9.58
CA SER A 194 2.72 6.97 -9.32
C SER A 194 2.16 7.48 -7.99
N LEU A 195 3.01 7.71 -7.00
CA LEU A 195 2.65 8.32 -5.72
C LEU A 195 2.58 9.86 -5.79
N GLY A 196 2.86 10.44 -6.94
CA GLY A 196 2.83 11.89 -7.19
C GLY A 196 4.08 12.62 -6.70
N GLY A 197 5.19 11.92 -6.46
CA GLY A 197 6.52 12.48 -6.22
C GLY A 197 7.26 12.78 -7.52
N GLU A 198 8.27 13.63 -7.46
CA GLU A 198 9.24 13.89 -8.52
C GLU A 198 10.47 13.02 -8.28
N PHE A 199 10.84 12.18 -9.27
CA PHE A 199 12.05 11.37 -9.16
C PHE A 199 13.26 12.19 -9.64
N LEU A 200 14.28 12.30 -8.79
CA LEU A 200 15.52 12.99 -9.14
C LEU A 200 16.45 12.04 -9.90
N GLU A 201 16.86 12.45 -11.08
CA GLU A 201 17.85 11.73 -11.87
C GLU A 201 19.26 12.27 -11.64
N LEU A 202 20.20 11.35 -11.56
CA LEU A 202 21.61 11.67 -11.60
C LEU A 202 22.06 11.63 -13.06
N GLU A 203 22.60 12.74 -13.58
CA GLU A 203 23.30 12.77 -14.86
C GLU A 203 24.65 12.05 -14.74
N PHE A 204 24.63 10.74 -14.84
CA PHE A 204 25.81 9.89 -14.76
C PHE A 204 25.75 8.78 -15.82
N PRO A 205 26.90 8.41 -16.48
CA PRO A 205 26.91 7.28 -17.41
C PRO A 205 26.45 6.01 -16.71
N GLU A 206 25.66 5.23 -17.41
CA GLU A 206 24.81 4.12 -16.97
C GLU A 206 25.43 3.17 -15.93
N GLU A 207 25.19 3.43 -14.66
CA GLU A 207 25.27 2.42 -13.59
C GLU A 207 23.86 2.20 -13.04
N ASP A 208 23.29 1.01 -13.27
CA ASP A 208 22.06 0.60 -12.58
C ASP A 208 22.41 0.11 -11.18
N GLY A 209 21.77 0.71 -10.17
CA GLY A 209 21.97 0.38 -8.75
C GLY A 209 21.25 -0.87 -8.28
N GLU A 210 20.63 -1.67 -9.16
CA GLU A 210 19.88 -2.85 -8.77
C GLU A 210 20.79 -3.97 -8.26
N GLY A 211 20.54 -4.42 -7.04
CA GLY A 211 21.24 -5.52 -6.36
C GLY A 211 20.31 -6.72 -6.15
N THR A 212 20.80 -7.73 -5.44
CA THR A 212 20.03 -8.94 -5.12
C THR A 212 18.96 -8.67 -4.06
N GLY A 213 17.77 -9.29 -4.19
CA GLY A 213 16.70 -9.24 -3.20
C GLY A 213 16.03 -7.86 -3.07
N GLY A 214 16.10 -7.01 -4.11
CA GLY A 214 15.47 -5.69 -4.12
C GLY A 214 16.20 -4.61 -3.31
N TYR A 215 17.45 -4.86 -2.92
CA TYR A 215 18.34 -3.87 -2.30
C TYR A 215 19.25 -3.22 -3.35
N ALA A 216 19.73 -2.00 -3.05
CA ALA A 216 20.71 -1.34 -3.87
C ALA A 216 22.09 -2.02 -3.74
N LYS A 217 22.85 -2.05 -4.84
CA LYS A 217 24.26 -2.48 -4.81
C LYS A 217 25.19 -1.32 -4.41
N THR A 218 26.43 -1.64 -4.07
CA THR A 218 27.49 -0.64 -3.86
C THR A 218 27.85 -0.01 -5.20
N MET A 219 27.77 1.33 -5.28
CA MET A 219 28.06 2.12 -6.48
C MET A 219 29.54 2.53 -6.54
N SER A 220 29.98 3.00 -7.72
CA SER A 220 31.34 3.51 -7.92
C SER A 220 31.60 4.79 -7.10
N GLU A 221 32.88 5.08 -6.81
CA GLU A 221 33.24 6.30 -6.09
C GLU A 221 32.83 7.59 -6.82
N ASP A 222 32.88 7.59 -8.15
CA ASP A 222 32.51 8.76 -8.94
C ASP A 222 30.98 8.95 -8.96
N PHE A 223 30.20 7.85 -8.95
CA PHE A 223 28.77 7.92 -8.74
C PHE A 223 28.43 8.52 -7.37
N LEU A 224 29.09 8.05 -6.30
CA LEU A 224 28.88 8.58 -4.94
C LEU A 224 29.23 10.07 -4.84
N LYS A 225 30.26 10.56 -5.54
CA LYS A 225 30.56 11.99 -5.59
C LYS A 225 29.49 12.80 -6.30
N ALA A 226 28.94 12.27 -7.41
CA ALA A 226 27.86 12.91 -8.14
C ALA A 226 26.57 12.95 -7.32
N GLU A 227 26.26 11.85 -6.61
CA GLU A 227 25.13 11.74 -5.68
C GLU A 227 25.23 12.77 -4.53
N LEU A 228 26.39 12.87 -3.88
CA LEU A 228 26.61 13.87 -2.83
C LEU A 228 26.46 15.30 -3.35
N LYS A 229 26.89 15.58 -4.59
CA LYS A 229 26.69 16.89 -5.21
C LYS A 229 25.21 17.20 -5.44
N LEU A 230 24.43 16.22 -5.89
CA LEU A 230 22.98 16.35 -6.05
C LEU A 230 22.33 16.66 -4.69
N PHE A 231 22.68 15.91 -3.64
CA PHE A 231 22.10 16.14 -2.30
C PHE A 231 22.50 17.49 -1.71
N ALA A 232 23.72 17.96 -1.97
CA ALA A 232 24.14 19.29 -1.55
C ALA A 232 23.32 20.41 -2.23
N GLN A 233 22.97 20.26 -3.50
CA GLN A 233 22.09 21.18 -4.20
C GLN A 233 20.65 21.12 -3.63
N GLN A 234 20.14 19.93 -3.38
CA GLN A 234 18.80 19.75 -2.82
C GLN A 234 18.70 20.30 -1.39
N ALA A 235 19.73 20.12 -0.55
CA ALA A 235 19.75 20.60 0.83
C ALA A 235 19.48 22.11 0.96
N ILE A 236 19.90 22.91 -0.01
CA ILE A 236 19.66 24.37 -0.03
C ILE A 236 18.17 24.69 -0.32
N GLU A 237 17.48 23.81 -1.05
CA GLU A 237 16.13 24.07 -1.57
C GLU A 237 15.02 23.47 -0.72
N VAL A 238 15.30 22.35 -0.04
CA VAL A 238 14.26 21.57 0.68
C VAL A 238 14.17 21.97 2.15
N ASP A 239 13.00 21.75 2.70
CA ASP A 239 12.70 22.03 4.11
C ASP A 239 12.85 20.77 4.98
N ILE A 240 12.62 19.60 4.38
CA ILE A 240 12.62 18.32 5.09
C ILE A 240 13.40 17.29 4.29
N ILE A 241 14.27 16.52 4.96
CA ILE A 241 14.97 15.37 4.38
C ILE A 241 14.60 14.12 5.18
N ILE A 242 14.19 13.06 4.49
CA ILE A 242 13.96 11.73 5.08
C ILE A 242 14.92 10.75 4.41
N THR A 243 15.81 10.15 5.21
CA THR A 243 16.78 9.19 4.70
C THR A 243 16.42 7.77 5.11
N THR A 244 16.51 6.84 4.15
CA THR A 244 16.15 5.43 4.35
C THR A 244 17.18 4.46 3.76
N ALA A 245 18.36 4.95 3.38
CA ALA A 245 19.36 4.16 2.69
C ALA A 245 20.07 3.20 3.66
N LEU A 246 19.86 1.92 3.47
CA LEU A 246 20.48 0.85 4.25
C LEU A 246 21.10 -0.19 3.33
N ILE A 247 22.28 -0.67 3.71
CA ILE A 247 22.95 -1.82 3.10
C ILE A 247 22.92 -2.94 4.12
N PRO A 248 22.25 -4.08 3.85
CA PRO A 248 22.16 -5.17 4.82
C PRO A 248 23.52 -5.63 5.31
N GLY A 249 23.66 -5.76 6.64
CA GLY A 249 24.89 -6.23 7.30
C GLY A 249 26.07 -5.26 7.29
N ARG A 250 25.87 -3.98 6.90
CA ARG A 250 26.90 -2.95 6.89
C ARG A 250 26.41 -1.67 7.58
N GLU A 251 27.37 -0.81 7.94
CA GLU A 251 27.05 0.55 8.40
C GLU A 251 26.36 1.34 7.28
N ALA A 252 25.40 2.18 7.65
CA ALA A 252 24.66 3.01 6.70
C ALA A 252 25.58 4.02 6.00
N PRO A 253 25.43 4.24 4.68
CA PRO A 253 26.25 5.21 3.95
C PRO A 253 25.98 6.63 4.44
N LYS A 254 27.01 7.45 4.54
CA LYS A 254 26.91 8.86 4.90
C LYS A 254 26.54 9.69 3.66
N LEU A 255 25.31 10.09 3.56
CA LEU A 255 24.72 10.79 2.41
C LEU A 255 24.51 12.29 2.68
N ILE A 256 24.28 12.66 3.94
CA ILE A 256 24.10 14.05 4.37
C ILE A 256 25.26 14.45 5.27
N THR A 257 26.08 15.36 4.78
CA THR A 257 27.25 15.89 5.51
C THR A 257 26.85 17.05 6.43
N SER A 258 27.73 17.40 7.39
CA SER A 258 27.52 18.58 8.24
C SER A 258 27.36 19.87 7.44
N GLY A 259 28.16 20.05 6.37
CA GLY A 259 28.04 21.22 5.50
C GLY A 259 26.72 21.32 4.76
N MET A 260 26.09 20.18 4.39
CA MET A 260 24.75 20.17 3.82
C MET A 260 23.71 20.58 4.87
N VAL A 261 23.83 20.09 6.12
CA VAL A 261 22.95 20.50 7.22
C VAL A 261 23.05 22.00 7.47
N GLU A 262 24.25 22.55 7.48
CA GLU A 262 24.52 24.00 7.67
C GLU A 262 23.97 24.86 6.51
N SER A 263 23.80 24.27 5.31
CA SER A 263 23.21 24.95 4.15
C SER A 263 21.69 24.95 4.12
N MET A 264 21.05 24.12 4.94
CA MET A 264 19.59 24.09 5.06
C MET A 264 19.07 25.33 5.79
N ARG A 265 17.80 25.63 5.58
CA ARG A 265 17.11 26.75 6.27
C ARG A 265 16.92 26.43 7.75
N GLU A 266 16.99 27.45 8.60
CA GLU A 266 16.57 27.31 10.00
C GLU A 266 15.12 26.84 10.09
N GLY A 267 14.84 25.92 11.03
CA GLY A 267 13.54 25.24 11.16
C GLY A 267 13.37 24.01 10.28
N SER A 268 14.34 23.71 9.40
CA SER A 268 14.34 22.47 8.62
C SER A 268 14.46 21.22 9.49
N VAL A 269 14.00 20.08 8.97
CA VAL A 269 13.99 18.82 9.70
C VAL A 269 14.63 17.70 8.88
N ILE A 270 15.48 16.91 9.51
CA ILE A 270 16.05 15.68 8.96
C ILE A 270 15.52 14.50 9.80
N VAL A 271 14.94 13.48 9.16
CA VAL A 271 14.57 12.23 9.82
C VAL A 271 15.41 11.10 9.22
N ASP A 272 16.25 10.52 10.06
CA ASP A 272 17.20 9.49 9.66
C ASP A 272 16.74 8.11 10.11
N LEU A 273 16.11 7.35 9.21
CA LEU A 273 15.63 6.00 9.49
C LEU A 273 16.76 4.96 9.55
N ALA A 274 17.97 5.34 9.11
CA ALA A 274 19.16 4.50 9.20
C ALA A 274 19.92 4.65 10.53
N ALA A 275 19.41 5.44 11.47
CA ALA A 275 20.07 5.78 12.75
C ALA A 275 20.52 4.56 13.57
N GLU A 276 19.83 3.42 13.48
CA GLU A 276 20.20 2.17 14.17
C GLU A 276 21.54 1.62 13.66
N HIS A 277 21.86 1.86 12.39
CA HIS A 277 23.06 1.39 11.69
C HIS A 277 24.06 2.51 11.42
N GLY A 278 24.15 3.47 12.30
CA GLY A 278 25.09 4.60 12.20
C GLY A 278 24.52 5.87 11.55
N GLY A 279 23.39 5.78 10.84
CA GLY A 279 22.70 6.90 10.21
C GLY A 279 23.27 7.34 8.86
N ASN A 280 22.42 7.91 8.01
CA ASN A 280 22.80 8.50 6.73
C ASN A 280 23.27 9.96 6.86
N CYS A 281 22.89 10.66 7.94
CA CYS A 281 23.42 11.98 8.24
C CYS A 281 24.60 11.87 9.22
N THR A 282 25.68 12.60 8.95
CA THR A 282 26.89 12.57 9.80
C THR A 282 26.65 13.06 11.23
N LEU A 283 25.63 13.90 11.44
CA LEU A 283 25.27 14.46 12.73
C LEU A 283 24.18 13.67 13.47
N THR A 284 23.67 12.59 12.89
CA THR A 284 22.68 11.73 13.51
C THR A 284 23.24 11.09 14.80
N GLN A 285 22.46 11.17 15.89
CA GLN A 285 22.73 10.45 17.12
C GLN A 285 21.58 9.46 17.38
N LYS A 286 21.94 8.20 17.55
CA LYS A 286 20.97 7.09 17.82
C LYS A 286 20.08 7.44 19.01
N ASN A 287 18.76 7.32 18.81
CA ASN A 287 17.69 7.58 19.79
C ASN A 287 17.63 9.03 20.32
N LYS A 288 18.18 9.98 19.60
CA LYS A 288 18.17 11.38 20.03
C LYS A 288 17.60 12.30 18.96
N LYS A 289 17.07 13.43 19.45
CA LYS A 289 16.82 14.64 18.70
C LYS A 289 18.04 15.57 18.89
N VAL A 290 18.65 16.01 17.82
CA VAL A 290 19.78 16.95 17.80
C VAL A 290 19.38 18.19 17.01
N VAL A 291 19.80 19.36 17.45
CA VAL A 291 19.63 20.60 16.70
C VAL A 291 21.01 21.14 16.35
N HIS A 292 21.27 21.40 15.05
CA HIS A 292 22.50 21.94 14.55
C HIS A 292 22.20 23.03 13.51
N HIS A 293 22.72 24.24 13.71
CA HIS A 293 22.41 25.42 12.87
C HIS A 293 20.91 25.65 12.64
N GLY A 294 20.08 25.47 13.67
CA GLY A 294 18.63 25.62 13.58
C GLY A 294 17.91 24.47 12.85
N VAL A 295 18.65 23.44 12.37
CA VAL A 295 18.08 22.24 11.74
C VAL A 295 17.90 21.15 12.77
N THR A 296 16.69 20.59 12.85
CA THR A 296 16.35 19.48 13.75
C THR A 296 16.66 18.14 13.09
N ILE A 297 17.46 17.30 13.74
CA ILE A 297 17.84 15.95 13.25
C ILE A 297 17.26 14.91 14.19
N LEU A 298 16.42 14.03 13.67
CA LEU A 298 15.74 12.97 14.40
C LEU A 298 16.38 11.61 14.09
N GLY A 299 17.11 11.05 15.05
CA GLY A 299 17.74 9.73 14.97
C GLY A 299 16.99 8.65 15.74
N TYR A 300 15.65 8.67 15.74
CA TYR A 300 14.82 7.72 16.48
C TYR A 300 14.83 6.33 15.85
N THR A 301 15.11 5.29 16.65
CA THR A 301 15.09 3.88 16.20
C THR A 301 13.80 3.15 16.58
N ASP A 302 12.88 3.84 17.27
CA ASP A 302 11.62 3.28 17.76
C ASP A 302 10.40 3.65 16.91
N MET A 303 10.59 4.15 15.68
CA MET A 303 9.50 4.63 14.78
C MET A 303 8.34 3.64 14.68
N VAL A 304 8.65 2.36 14.50
CA VAL A 304 7.65 1.30 14.42
C VAL A 304 6.93 1.10 15.75
N SER A 305 7.63 1.23 16.88
CA SER A 305 7.07 1.07 18.22
C SER A 305 6.17 2.24 18.63
N ARG A 306 6.34 3.41 18.01
CA ARG A 306 5.44 4.57 18.18
C ARG A 306 4.05 4.35 17.55
N MET A 307 3.86 3.26 16.81
CA MET A 307 2.58 2.77 16.30
C MET A 307 2.35 1.34 16.78
N ALA A 308 2.47 1.10 18.09
CA ALA A 308 2.57 -0.21 18.70
C ALA A 308 1.37 -1.12 18.40
N ALA A 309 0.14 -0.61 18.43
CA ALA A 309 -1.06 -1.40 18.13
C ALA A 309 -1.07 -1.92 16.68
N LEU A 310 -0.79 -1.04 15.71
CA LEU A 310 -0.77 -1.41 14.30
C LEU A 310 0.38 -2.37 13.99
N SER A 311 1.59 -2.05 14.46
CA SER A 311 2.76 -2.89 14.19
C SER A 311 2.66 -4.27 14.85
N SER A 312 2.09 -4.36 16.05
CA SER A 312 1.82 -5.64 16.70
C SER A 312 0.79 -6.46 15.93
N ARG A 313 -0.27 -5.83 15.42
CA ARG A 313 -1.28 -6.50 14.60
C ARG A 313 -0.68 -7.10 13.34
N LEU A 314 0.13 -6.33 12.58
CA LEU A 314 0.75 -6.82 11.34
C LEU A 314 1.77 -7.93 11.64
N TYR A 315 2.58 -7.77 12.68
CA TYR A 315 3.53 -8.78 13.11
C TYR A 315 2.84 -10.08 13.52
N SER A 316 1.79 -9.99 14.35
CA SER A 316 0.97 -11.12 14.77
C SER A 316 0.35 -11.88 13.59
N THR A 317 -0.15 -11.14 12.58
CA THR A 317 -0.70 -11.75 11.37
C THR A 317 0.36 -12.56 10.62
N ALA A 318 1.57 -12.04 10.51
CA ALA A 318 2.67 -12.76 9.83
C ALA A 318 3.11 -14.02 10.59
N ILE A 319 3.16 -13.97 11.93
CA ILE A 319 3.43 -15.14 12.77
C ILE A 319 2.35 -16.22 12.57
N VAL A 320 1.07 -15.84 12.58
CA VAL A 320 -0.03 -16.78 12.32
C VAL A 320 0.13 -17.45 10.96
N HIS A 321 0.46 -16.69 9.92
CA HIS A 321 0.68 -17.26 8.59
C HIS A 321 1.90 -18.19 8.52
N LEU A 322 2.96 -17.90 9.27
CA LEU A 322 4.11 -18.81 9.34
C LEU A 322 3.73 -20.13 10.02
N LEU A 323 3.01 -20.07 11.14
CA LEU A 323 2.55 -21.27 11.86
C LEU A 323 1.50 -22.06 11.07
N GLU A 324 0.67 -21.38 10.27
CA GLU A 324 -0.23 -22.02 9.32
C GLU A 324 0.55 -22.77 8.20
N GLU A 325 1.60 -22.15 7.66
CA GLU A 325 2.48 -22.76 6.65
C GLU A 325 3.23 -23.99 7.19
N MET A 326 3.49 -24.01 8.51
CA MET A 326 4.11 -25.14 9.22
C MET A 326 3.11 -26.25 9.58
N GLY A 327 1.84 -26.17 9.15
CA GLY A 327 0.81 -27.20 9.35
C GLY A 327 -0.02 -27.07 10.63
N GLY A 328 0.04 -25.92 11.33
CA GLY A 328 -0.66 -25.74 12.60
C GLY A 328 -0.10 -26.62 13.72
N SER A 329 -0.92 -27.02 14.69
CA SER A 329 -0.48 -27.87 15.81
C SER A 329 -0.56 -29.37 15.52
N GLU A 330 -1.50 -29.79 14.66
CA GLU A 330 -1.75 -31.21 14.39
C GLU A 330 -0.73 -31.82 13.44
N GLU A 331 -0.30 -31.07 12.42
CA GLU A 331 0.66 -31.49 11.40
C GLU A 331 1.95 -30.67 11.47
N HIS A 332 2.28 -30.15 12.66
CA HIS A 332 3.41 -29.25 12.85
C HIS A 332 4.72 -29.88 12.36
N THR A 333 5.30 -29.31 11.32
CA THR A 333 6.53 -29.79 10.74
C THR A 333 7.44 -28.66 10.29
N ILE A 334 8.75 -28.90 10.35
CA ILE A 334 9.78 -28.02 9.81
C ILE A 334 10.30 -28.68 8.52
N ASP A 335 9.66 -28.32 7.40
CA ASP A 335 10.05 -28.82 6.10
C ASP A 335 11.31 -28.11 5.59
N MET A 336 12.43 -28.84 5.55
CA MET A 336 13.72 -28.36 5.05
C MET A 336 13.75 -28.17 3.52
N GLU A 337 12.77 -28.72 2.80
CA GLU A 337 12.63 -28.57 1.36
C GLU A 337 11.73 -27.39 0.96
N ASP A 338 10.98 -26.82 1.93
CA ASP A 338 10.17 -25.65 1.72
C ASP A 338 11.02 -24.38 1.74
N ASP A 339 11.04 -23.62 0.65
CA ASP A 339 11.86 -22.41 0.50
C ASP A 339 11.54 -21.33 1.56
N VAL A 340 10.29 -21.21 2.04
CA VAL A 340 9.88 -20.22 3.03
C VAL A 340 10.38 -20.60 4.41
N ILE A 341 10.08 -21.82 4.84
CA ILE A 341 10.48 -22.35 6.15
C ILE A 341 12.01 -22.42 6.21
N ARG A 342 12.65 -22.99 5.18
CA ARG A 342 14.11 -23.11 5.11
C ARG A 342 14.81 -21.74 5.11
N GLY A 343 14.22 -20.75 4.47
CA GLY A 343 14.73 -19.36 4.46
C GLY A 343 14.70 -18.71 5.83
N ALA A 344 13.62 -18.91 6.60
CA ALA A 344 13.46 -18.39 7.94
C ALA A 344 14.26 -19.16 8.99
N LEU A 345 14.60 -20.43 8.74
CA LEU A 345 15.21 -21.33 9.70
C LEU A 345 16.70 -21.03 9.88
N VAL A 346 17.09 -20.51 11.03
CA VAL A 346 18.47 -20.15 11.38
C VAL A 346 19.14 -21.19 12.29
N LEU A 347 18.32 -21.95 13.02
CA LEU A 347 18.77 -23.02 13.92
C LEU A 347 17.74 -24.17 13.87
N HIS A 348 18.18 -25.39 13.70
CA HIS A 348 17.34 -26.59 13.69
C HIS A 348 17.90 -27.65 14.62
N GLU A 349 17.15 -27.97 15.69
CA GLU A 349 17.54 -28.96 16.71
C GLU A 349 19.01 -28.80 17.21
N GLY A 350 19.40 -27.52 17.40
CA GLY A 350 20.76 -27.18 17.83
C GLY A 350 21.79 -27.06 16.69
N SER A 351 21.46 -27.43 15.47
CA SER A 351 22.35 -27.24 14.33
C SER A 351 22.14 -25.89 13.68
N ILE A 352 23.20 -25.09 13.50
CA ILE A 352 23.13 -23.80 12.82
C ILE A 352 22.91 -24.05 11.32
N THR A 353 21.80 -23.54 10.81
CA THR A 353 21.37 -23.70 9.42
C THR A 353 21.50 -22.41 8.59
N TRP A 354 21.91 -21.32 9.22
CA TRP A 354 22.17 -20.02 8.59
C TRP A 354 23.62 -19.95 8.06
N PRO A 355 23.90 -19.34 6.89
CA PRO A 355 22.95 -18.72 5.97
C PRO A 355 22.11 -19.75 5.18
N PRO A 356 20.85 -19.39 4.80
CA PRO A 356 20.01 -20.27 4.02
C PRO A 356 20.58 -20.47 2.60
N PRO A 357 20.33 -21.60 1.95
CA PRO A 357 20.62 -21.76 0.53
C PRO A 357 19.78 -20.79 -0.30
N LYS A 358 20.21 -20.52 -1.54
CA LYS A 358 19.38 -19.73 -2.47
C LYS A 358 18.07 -20.49 -2.72
N PRO A 359 16.92 -19.78 -2.76
CA PRO A 359 15.64 -20.41 -3.07
C PRO A 359 15.71 -21.18 -4.39
N ARG A 360 15.11 -22.37 -4.44
CA ARG A 360 15.11 -23.24 -5.64
C ARG A 360 14.30 -22.65 -6.79
N ASN A 361 13.22 -21.92 -6.46
CA ASN A 361 12.39 -21.16 -7.38
C ASN A 361 12.34 -19.71 -6.92
N PRO A 362 13.37 -18.91 -7.20
CA PRO A 362 13.27 -17.47 -7.00
C PRO A 362 12.34 -16.92 -8.07
N GLY A 363 11.03 -17.03 -7.89
CA GLY A 363 10.06 -16.28 -8.71
C GLY A 363 10.48 -14.81 -8.79
N PRO A 364 9.93 -14.02 -9.69
CA PRO A 364 10.23 -12.59 -9.75
C PRO A 364 10.10 -12.04 -8.33
N ALA A 365 11.14 -11.35 -7.85
CA ALA A 365 11.11 -10.68 -6.57
C ALA A 365 9.86 -9.80 -6.58
N TYR A 366 8.90 -10.03 -5.66
CA TYR A 366 7.71 -9.22 -5.64
C TYR A 366 8.11 -7.79 -5.28
N SER A 367 7.64 -6.83 -6.08
CA SER A 367 7.67 -5.44 -5.68
C SER A 367 6.62 -5.26 -4.57
N VAL A 368 7.05 -4.78 -3.40
CA VAL A 368 6.09 -4.47 -2.34
C VAL A 368 5.21 -3.33 -2.85
N ASP A 369 3.93 -3.63 -3.01
CA ASP A 369 2.95 -2.61 -3.36
C ASP A 369 2.74 -1.69 -2.15
N THR A 370 3.34 -0.52 -2.20
CA THR A 370 3.32 0.47 -1.12
C THR A 370 2.04 1.31 -1.09
N GLY A 371 0.93 0.76 -1.52
CA GLY A 371 -0.37 1.41 -1.48
C GLY A 371 -0.79 2.00 -2.81
N ALA A 372 -0.53 1.29 -3.90
CA ALA A 372 -1.23 1.54 -5.16
C ALA A 372 -2.74 1.55 -4.88
N ARG A 373 -3.39 2.64 -5.28
CA ARG A 373 -4.84 2.78 -5.15
C ARG A 373 -5.53 1.65 -5.93
N PRO A 374 -6.75 1.23 -5.59
CA PRO A 374 -7.51 0.22 -6.35
C PRO A 374 -7.54 0.47 -7.87
N ASP A 375 -7.40 1.73 -8.30
CA ASP A 375 -7.31 2.12 -9.71
C ASP A 375 -6.04 1.62 -10.40
N ASP A 376 -4.95 1.36 -9.67
CA ASP A 376 -3.69 0.86 -10.23
C ASP A 376 -3.70 -0.66 -10.41
N GLU A 377 -4.48 -1.40 -9.62
CA GLU A 377 -4.73 -2.83 -9.88
C GLU A 377 -5.52 -3.03 -11.18
N LEU A 378 -6.48 -2.14 -11.46
CA LEU A 378 -7.21 -2.13 -12.72
C LEU A 378 -6.29 -1.79 -13.90
N LYS A 379 -5.36 -0.84 -13.74
CA LYS A 379 -4.36 -0.51 -14.76
C LYS A 379 -3.37 -1.66 -14.96
N ARG A 380 -2.87 -2.29 -13.88
CA ARG A 380 -2.00 -3.48 -13.97
C ARG A 380 -2.70 -4.68 -14.60
N ALA A 381 -3.99 -4.87 -14.33
CA ALA A 381 -4.79 -5.87 -15.02
C ALA A 381 -4.96 -5.52 -16.52
N ALA A 382 -5.13 -4.24 -16.84
CA ALA A 382 -5.18 -3.76 -18.23
C ALA A 382 -3.82 -3.93 -18.94
N THR A 383 -2.70 -3.59 -18.27
CA THR A 383 -1.34 -3.76 -18.82
C THR A 383 -0.99 -5.24 -19.03
N LYS A 384 -1.34 -6.13 -18.10
CA LYS A 384 -1.20 -7.59 -18.30
C LYS A 384 -2.05 -8.14 -19.44
N VAL A 385 -3.21 -7.51 -19.68
CA VAL A 385 -4.05 -7.82 -20.87
C VAL A 385 -3.40 -7.27 -22.13
N ASP A 386 -2.67 -6.16 -22.07
CA ASP A 386 -1.96 -5.58 -23.20
C ASP A 386 -0.65 -6.31 -23.52
N GLU A 387 0.12 -6.76 -22.52
CA GLU A 387 1.29 -7.65 -22.70
C GLU A 387 0.87 -9.01 -23.30
N ALA A 388 -0.28 -9.56 -22.89
CA ALA A 388 -0.85 -10.76 -23.51
C ALA A 388 -1.38 -10.48 -24.95
N LYS A 389 -1.52 -9.20 -25.34
CA LYS A 389 -1.88 -8.78 -26.71
C LYS A 389 -0.67 -8.51 -27.61
N GLU A 390 0.52 -8.20 -27.06
CA GLU A 390 1.74 -8.04 -27.88
C GLU A 390 2.18 -9.35 -28.55
N GLU A 391 1.89 -10.50 -27.97
CA GLU A 391 2.06 -11.80 -28.66
C GLU A 391 1.09 -12.00 -29.84
N LYS A 392 0.14 -11.07 -30.08
CA LYS A 392 -0.79 -11.06 -31.22
C LYS A 392 -0.59 -9.87 -32.17
N SER A 393 0.63 -9.41 -32.34
CA SER A 393 1.02 -8.34 -33.29
C SER A 393 0.86 -8.68 -34.78
N SER A 394 -0.05 -9.59 -35.15
CA SER A 394 -0.46 -9.82 -36.52
C SER A 394 -1.80 -9.16 -36.91
N LYS A 395 -2.46 -8.40 -36.01
CA LYS A 395 -3.80 -7.83 -36.23
C LYS A 395 -3.89 -6.30 -36.24
N ALA A 396 -2.79 -5.57 -36.28
CA ALA A 396 -2.81 -4.11 -36.36
C ALA A 396 -3.49 -3.63 -37.68
N GLY A 397 -3.25 -4.34 -38.78
CA GLY A 397 -3.92 -4.07 -40.06
C GLY A 397 -5.44 -4.28 -40.01
N ALA A 398 -5.92 -5.30 -39.31
CA ALA A 398 -7.35 -5.59 -39.22
C ALA A 398 -8.11 -4.53 -38.40
N LYS A 399 -7.50 -3.97 -37.34
CA LYS A 399 -8.10 -2.88 -36.52
C LYS A 399 -8.15 -1.56 -37.29
N PHE A 400 -7.13 -1.27 -38.11
CA PHE A 400 -7.12 -0.08 -38.96
C PHE A 400 -8.17 -0.18 -40.07
N ILE A 401 -8.33 -1.36 -40.66
CA ILE A 401 -9.39 -1.63 -41.64
C ILE A 401 -10.78 -1.51 -40.99
N LEU A 402 -10.97 -2.05 -39.77
CA LEU A 402 -12.23 -1.94 -39.04
C LEU A 402 -12.57 -0.47 -38.75
N LEU A 403 -11.58 0.34 -38.34
CA LEU A 403 -11.76 1.77 -38.11
C LEU A 403 -12.17 2.50 -39.41
N LEU A 404 -11.52 2.20 -40.53
CA LEU A 404 -11.88 2.76 -41.85
C LEU A 404 -13.29 2.35 -42.28
N VAL A 405 -13.69 1.11 -42.04
CA VAL A 405 -15.06 0.61 -42.33
C VAL A 405 -16.09 1.34 -41.46
N ILE A 406 -15.81 1.56 -40.18
CA ILE A 406 -16.69 2.33 -39.28
C ILE A 406 -16.82 3.78 -39.75
N VAL A 407 -15.72 4.43 -40.11
CA VAL A 407 -15.72 5.82 -40.64
C VAL A 407 -16.48 5.89 -41.97
N ALA A 408 -16.26 4.94 -42.88
CA ALA A 408 -16.98 4.87 -44.15
C ALA A 408 -18.49 4.61 -43.94
N ALA A 409 -18.85 3.76 -42.98
CA ALA A 409 -20.24 3.51 -42.60
C ALA A 409 -20.93 4.77 -42.03
N ILE A 410 -20.23 5.53 -41.18
CA ILE A 410 -20.72 6.79 -40.63
C ILE A 410 -20.92 7.83 -41.75
N ILE A 411 -19.99 7.93 -42.71
CA ILE A 411 -20.11 8.84 -43.85
C ILE A 411 -21.25 8.40 -44.78
N ALA A 412 -21.40 7.11 -45.03
CA ALA A 412 -22.48 6.57 -45.87
C ALA A 412 -23.86 6.74 -45.22
N LEU A 413 -23.96 6.51 -43.90
CA LEU A 413 -25.16 6.81 -43.12
C LEU A 413 -25.48 8.31 -43.15
N GLY A 414 -24.46 9.18 -42.95
CA GLY A 414 -24.64 10.64 -42.94
C GLY A 414 -25.20 11.23 -44.26
N ARG A 415 -25.02 10.55 -45.38
CA ARG A 415 -25.59 10.98 -46.69
C ARG A 415 -27.10 10.79 -46.83
N ASN A 416 -27.71 9.90 -46.05
CA ASN A 416 -29.13 9.54 -46.14
C ASN A 416 -29.93 9.96 -44.90
N ILE A 417 -29.33 10.69 -43.97
CA ILE A 417 -29.93 11.09 -42.69
C ILE A 417 -30.35 12.56 -42.76
N PRO A 418 -31.54 12.94 -42.27
CA PRO A 418 -31.98 14.34 -42.21
C PRO A 418 -31.03 15.21 -41.38
N ASP A 419 -30.80 16.46 -41.82
CA ASP A 419 -29.89 17.40 -41.15
C ASP A 419 -30.22 17.62 -39.66
N SER A 420 -31.49 17.54 -39.27
CA SER A 420 -31.94 17.61 -37.89
C SER A 420 -31.40 16.47 -37.02
N PHE A 421 -31.32 15.25 -37.59
CA PHE A 421 -30.78 14.09 -36.88
C PHE A 421 -29.26 14.19 -36.73
N LEU A 422 -28.56 14.69 -37.74
CA LEU A 422 -27.11 14.92 -37.69
C LEU A 422 -26.75 15.93 -36.60
N GLY A 423 -27.55 16.99 -36.43
CA GLY A 423 -27.40 17.95 -35.34
C GLY A 423 -27.52 17.28 -33.97
N HIS A 424 -28.56 16.48 -33.75
CA HIS A 424 -28.75 15.76 -32.47
C HIS A 424 -27.67 14.72 -32.20
N LEU A 425 -27.22 13.98 -33.22
CA LEU A 425 -26.13 13.01 -33.11
C LEU A 425 -24.79 13.68 -32.75
N THR A 426 -24.51 14.83 -33.35
CA THR A 426 -23.30 15.62 -33.07
C THR A 426 -23.29 16.08 -31.63
N VAL A 427 -24.40 16.61 -31.11
CA VAL A 427 -24.55 17.01 -29.70
C VAL A 427 -24.40 15.81 -28.79
N PHE A 428 -24.97 14.67 -29.11
CA PHE A 428 -24.84 13.42 -28.34
C PHE A 428 -23.38 12.97 -28.24
N VAL A 429 -22.67 12.89 -29.36
CA VAL A 429 -21.26 12.48 -29.42
C VAL A 429 -20.39 13.45 -28.60
N LEU A 430 -20.61 14.76 -28.76
CA LEU A 430 -19.90 15.79 -28.00
C LEU A 430 -20.16 15.66 -26.50
N ALA A 431 -21.43 15.45 -26.09
CA ALA A 431 -21.81 15.24 -24.72
C ALA A 431 -21.16 13.98 -24.11
N CYS A 432 -21.09 12.89 -24.87
CA CYS A 432 -20.38 11.68 -24.46
C CYS A 432 -18.88 11.96 -24.25
N PHE A 433 -18.25 12.71 -25.14
CA PHE A 433 -16.82 13.05 -25.06
C PHE A 433 -16.52 13.93 -23.85
N VAL A 434 -17.33 14.98 -23.62
CA VAL A 434 -17.21 15.88 -22.47
C VAL A 434 -17.48 15.11 -21.17
N GLY A 435 -18.52 14.27 -21.16
CA GLY A 435 -18.85 13.44 -19.99
C GLY A 435 -17.73 12.48 -19.61
N TRP A 436 -17.14 11.80 -20.61
CA TRP A 436 -15.97 10.95 -20.43
C TRP A 436 -14.80 11.72 -19.80
N GLN A 437 -14.46 12.87 -20.37
CA GLN A 437 -13.32 13.67 -19.92
C GLN A 437 -13.53 14.23 -18.51
N VAL A 438 -14.75 14.63 -18.17
CA VAL A 438 -15.12 15.09 -16.81
C VAL A 438 -14.97 13.95 -15.81
N ILE A 439 -15.54 12.77 -16.11
CA ILE A 439 -15.50 11.62 -15.17
C ILE A 439 -14.06 11.16 -14.94
N TRP A 440 -13.22 11.13 -15.99
CA TRP A 440 -11.84 10.65 -15.89
C TRP A 440 -10.94 11.56 -15.05
N ASN A 441 -11.23 12.86 -15.01
CA ASN A 441 -10.45 13.83 -14.26
C ASN A 441 -10.99 14.12 -12.83
N VAL A 442 -12.11 13.50 -12.45
CA VAL A 442 -12.66 13.66 -11.09
C VAL A 442 -11.90 12.80 -10.09
N LYS A 443 -11.42 13.40 -9.00
CA LYS A 443 -10.77 12.67 -7.91
C LYS A 443 -11.72 11.62 -7.32
N PRO A 444 -11.24 10.40 -6.99
CA PRO A 444 -12.06 9.31 -6.44
C PRO A 444 -12.94 9.69 -5.24
N ALA A 445 -12.46 10.60 -4.39
CA ALA A 445 -13.21 11.13 -3.24
C ALA A 445 -14.50 11.89 -3.63
N LEU A 446 -14.58 12.38 -4.86
CA LEU A 446 -15.73 13.12 -5.38
C LEU A 446 -16.69 12.25 -6.22
N HIS A 447 -16.35 10.99 -6.47
CA HIS A 447 -17.24 10.07 -7.21
C HIS A 447 -18.57 9.83 -6.48
N THR A 448 -18.56 9.79 -5.16
CA THR A 448 -19.76 9.57 -4.36
C THR A 448 -20.76 10.73 -4.42
N PRO A 449 -20.36 12.00 -4.24
CA PRO A 449 -21.25 13.14 -4.52
C PRO A 449 -21.73 13.17 -5.98
N LEU A 450 -20.87 12.78 -6.93
CA LEU A 450 -21.21 12.73 -8.35
C LEU A 450 -22.32 11.70 -8.64
N MET A 451 -22.32 10.54 -7.95
CA MET A 451 -23.40 9.54 -8.07
C MET A 451 -24.77 10.12 -7.70
N SER A 452 -24.84 11.01 -6.70
CA SER A 452 -26.10 11.67 -6.33
C SER A 452 -26.59 12.63 -7.42
N VAL A 453 -25.68 13.32 -8.10
CA VAL A 453 -26.00 14.21 -9.24
C VAL A 453 -26.43 13.39 -10.46
N THR A 454 -25.75 12.27 -10.77
CA THR A 454 -26.13 11.40 -11.90
C THR A 454 -27.50 10.76 -11.69
N ASN A 455 -27.91 10.49 -10.45
CA ASN A 455 -29.27 10.02 -10.13
C ASN A 455 -30.32 11.08 -10.45
N ALA A 456 -30.07 12.37 -10.21
CA ALA A 456 -30.96 13.44 -10.61
C ALA A 456 -31.10 13.54 -12.14
N ILE A 457 -30.01 13.36 -12.87
CA ILE A 457 -30.03 13.32 -14.35
C ILE A 457 -30.85 12.13 -14.85
N SER A 458 -30.73 10.96 -14.22
CA SER A 458 -31.55 9.79 -14.55
C SER A 458 -33.05 10.05 -14.34
N GLY A 459 -33.42 10.87 -13.36
CA GLY A 459 -34.79 11.34 -13.18
C GLY A 459 -35.33 12.15 -14.39
N ILE A 460 -34.50 12.99 -15.00
CA ILE A 460 -34.85 13.73 -16.22
C ILE A 460 -35.07 12.77 -17.41
N ILE A 461 -34.25 11.72 -17.51
CA ILE A 461 -34.38 10.68 -18.54
C ILE A 461 -35.72 9.96 -18.41
N ILE A 462 -36.19 9.69 -17.17
CA ILE A 462 -37.49 9.09 -16.93
C ILE A 462 -38.62 9.97 -17.48
N ILE A 463 -38.57 11.27 -17.21
CA ILE A 463 -39.56 12.24 -17.73
C ILE A 463 -39.53 12.27 -19.26
N GLY A 464 -38.34 12.35 -19.87
CA GLY A 464 -38.18 12.30 -21.33
C GLY A 464 -38.69 11.01 -21.96
N GLY A 465 -38.42 9.87 -21.32
CA GLY A 465 -38.92 8.56 -21.75
C GLY A 465 -40.45 8.45 -21.68
N ILE A 466 -41.05 8.94 -20.59
CA ILE A 466 -42.52 8.99 -20.45
C ILE A 466 -43.15 9.85 -21.56
N LEU A 467 -42.56 11.00 -21.88
CA LEU A 467 -43.05 11.85 -22.98
C LEU A 467 -42.97 11.15 -24.35
N GLN A 468 -41.99 10.28 -24.56
CA GLN A 468 -41.86 9.47 -25.78
C GLN A 468 -42.84 8.30 -25.84
N ILE A 469 -43.31 7.81 -24.69
CA ILE A 469 -44.35 6.78 -24.58
C ILE A 469 -45.72 7.41 -24.78
N SER A 470 -45.85 8.73 -24.56
CA SER A 470 -47.11 9.45 -24.66
C SER A 470 -47.67 9.41 -26.05
N LEU A 471 -48.74 8.75 -26.17
CA LEU A 471 -49.86 8.60 -27.08
C LEU A 471 -49.64 9.06 -28.56
N PRO A 472 -49.78 8.15 -29.50
CA PRO A 472 -50.22 8.53 -30.86
C PRO A 472 -51.57 9.26 -30.73
N ASP A 473 -51.83 10.21 -31.65
CA ASP A 473 -53.12 10.92 -31.81
C ASP A 473 -54.27 9.89 -32.01
N ILE A 474 -54.68 9.26 -30.91
CA ILE A 474 -55.86 8.41 -30.88
C ILE A 474 -57.00 9.34 -30.59
N GLN A 475 -57.89 9.57 -31.59
CA GLN A 475 -59.16 10.21 -31.37
C GLN A 475 -59.94 9.37 -30.39
N ILE A 476 -60.16 9.90 -29.16
CA ILE A 476 -60.74 9.19 -28.03
C ILE A 476 -62.27 9.12 -28.30
N GLU A 477 -62.71 8.12 -29.03
CA GLU A 477 -64.14 7.75 -29.12
C GLU A 477 -64.56 6.68 -28.09
N HIS A 478 -63.58 6.03 -27.38
CA HIS A 478 -63.86 4.94 -26.47
C HIS A 478 -63.26 5.17 -25.08
N SER A 479 -63.94 4.65 -24.07
CA SER A 479 -63.50 4.71 -22.66
C SER A 479 -62.06 4.15 -22.52
N ILE A 480 -61.16 4.89 -21.84
CA ILE A 480 -59.76 4.56 -21.57
C ILE A 480 -59.56 3.16 -20.91
N LEU A 481 -60.62 2.56 -20.38
CA LEU A 481 -60.62 1.24 -19.73
C LEU A 481 -61.17 0.12 -20.63
N SER A 482 -61.48 0.37 -21.90
CA SER A 482 -61.98 -0.68 -22.81
C SER A 482 -60.85 -1.59 -23.31
N ARG A 483 -61.16 -2.89 -23.46
CA ARG A 483 -60.26 -3.89 -24.05
C ARG A 483 -59.82 -3.51 -25.47
N GLU A 484 -60.66 -2.84 -26.21
CA GLU A 484 -60.41 -2.40 -27.59
C GLU A 484 -59.35 -1.29 -27.64
N TYR A 485 -59.38 -0.36 -26.67
CA TYR A 485 -58.35 0.69 -26.52
C TYR A 485 -56.97 0.07 -26.31
N TYR A 486 -56.83 -0.93 -25.42
CA TYR A 486 -55.54 -1.57 -25.20
C TYR A 486 -55.05 -2.37 -26.39
N LEU A 487 -55.93 -3.04 -27.15
CA LEU A 487 -55.54 -3.76 -28.34
C LEU A 487 -55.08 -2.83 -29.45
N GLU A 488 -55.74 -1.69 -29.64
CA GLU A 488 -55.39 -0.68 -30.64
C GLU A 488 -54.08 0.03 -30.24
N TYR A 489 -53.86 0.31 -28.95
CA TYR A 489 -52.61 0.84 -28.42
C TYR A 489 -51.45 -0.10 -28.67
N PHE A 490 -51.60 -1.40 -28.37
CA PHE A 490 -50.53 -2.39 -28.61
C PHE A 490 -50.22 -2.60 -30.09
N ASN A 491 -51.21 -2.52 -30.96
CA ASN A 491 -51.00 -2.65 -32.43
C ASN A 491 -50.30 -1.43 -33.05
N ASN A 492 -50.43 -0.26 -32.43
CA ASN A 492 -49.82 0.98 -32.91
C ASN A 492 -48.53 1.35 -32.13
N LEU A 493 -47.93 0.41 -31.40
CA LEU A 493 -46.71 0.65 -30.63
C LEU A 493 -45.55 1.00 -31.60
N ASN A 494 -45.21 2.27 -31.68
CA ASN A 494 -44.08 2.76 -32.46
C ASN A 494 -42.74 2.37 -31.83
N ALA A 495 -41.72 2.14 -32.64
CA ALA A 495 -40.34 1.90 -32.18
C ALA A 495 -39.88 2.93 -31.14
N THR A 496 -40.33 4.17 -31.27
CA THR A 496 -40.03 5.29 -30.35
C THR A 496 -40.61 5.05 -28.95
N ALA A 497 -41.86 4.54 -28.84
CA ALA A 497 -42.50 4.21 -27.56
C ALA A 497 -41.81 3.05 -26.86
N ILE A 498 -41.39 2.04 -27.62
CA ILE A 498 -40.61 0.90 -27.07
C ILE A 498 -39.26 1.36 -26.56
N LEU A 499 -38.53 2.19 -27.30
CA LEU A 499 -37.26 2.76 -26.87
C LEU A 499 -37.41 3.67 -25.63
N GLY A 500 -38.51 4.44 -25.57
CA GLY A 500 -38.87 5.26 -24.41
C GLY A 500 -39.11 4.41 -23.17
N ALA A 501 -39.83 3.29 -23.29
CA ALA A 501 -40.09 2.38 -22.19
C ALA A 501 -38.80 1.71 -21.67
N ILE A 502 -37.89 1.30 -22.58
CA ILE A 502 -36.58 0.78 -22.21
C ILE A 502 -35.75 1.85 -21.50
N ALA A 503 -35.74 3.08 -21.98
CA ALA A 503 -35.01 4.18 -21.36
C ALA A 503 -35.52 4.48 -19.94
N VAL A 504 -36.85 4.47 -19.71
CA VAL A 504 -37.46 4.63 -18.39
C VAL A 504 -37.05 3.48 -17.46
N LEU A 505 -37.06 2.24 -17.93
CA LEU A 505 -36.68 1.07 -17.14
C LEU A 505 -35.20 1.16 -16.70
N LEU A 506 -34.28 1.45 -17.63
CA LEU A 506 -32.87 1.57 -17.32
C LEU A 506 -32.58 2.73 -16.38
N ALA A 507 -33.24 3.87 -16.56
CA ALA A 507 -33.10 5.02 -15.69
C ALA A 507 -33.66 4.75 -14.29
N ALA A 508 -34.77 4.02 -14.15
CA ALA A 508 -35.34 3.62 -12.88
C ALA A 508 -34.42 2.66 -12.10
N ILE A 509 -33.79 1.70 -12.79
CA ILE A 509 -32.78 0.81 -12.20
C ILE A 509 -31.59 1.62 -11.68
N ASN A 510 -31.11 2.61 -12.43
CA ASN A 510 -29.98 3.45 -12.02
C ASN A 510 -30.32 4.31 -10.81
N VAL A 511 -31.48 4.94 -10.76
CA VAL A 511 -31.94 5.74 -9.61
C VAL A 511 -32.05 4.88 -8.37
N THR A 512 -32.70 3.72 -8.47
CA THR A 512 -32.90 2.80 -7.34
C THR A 512 -31.57 2.23 -6.84
N GLY A 513 -30.71 1.77 -7.76
CA GLY A 513 -29.39 1.24 -7.43
C GLY A 513 -28.49 2.30 -6.76
N GLY A 514 -28.46 3.51 -7.29
CA GLY A 514 -27.71 4.61 -6.71
C GLY A 514 -28.19 5.00 -5.31
N PHE A 515 -29.50 5.00 -5.08
CA PHE A 515 -30.06 5.26 -3.76
C PHE A 515 -29.68 4.17 -2.74
N LEU A 516 -29.74 2.90 -3.13
CA LEU A 516 -29.36 1.78 -2.28
C LEU A 516 -27.87 1.82 -1.90
N VAL A 517 -27.00 2.11 -2.86
CA VAL A 517 -25.56 2.24 -2.61
C VAL A 517 -25.27 3.42 -1.67
N THR A 518 -25.91 4.57 -1.89
CA THR A 518 -25.75 5.76 -1.03
C THR A 518 -26.23 5.46 0.40
N ASN A 519 -27.36 4.78 0.56
CA ASN A 519 -27.91 4.41 1.87
C ASN A 519 -26.99 3.42 2.60
N ARG A 520 -26.47 2.42 1.90
CA ARG A 520 -25.50 1.46 2.46
C ARG A 520 -24.22 2.16 2.94
N MET A 521 -23.75 3.14 2.20
CA MET A 521 -22.55 3.89 2.55
C MET A 521 -22.80 4.80 3.75
N LEU A 522 -23.93 5.50 3.82
CA LEU A 522 -24.31 6.30 4.98
C LEU A 522 -24.45 5.44 6.25
N ALA A 523 -24.90 4.18 6.10
CA ALA A 523 -25.00 3.24 7.21
C ALA A 523 -23.62 2.86 7.79
N MET A 524 -22.55 2.86 6.97
CA MET A 524 -21.19 2.58 7.44
C MET A 524 -20.60 3.71 8.31
N PHE A 525 -21.12 4.94 8.20
CA PHE A 525 -20.70 6.09 9.00
C PHE A 525 -21.57 6.32 10.25
N ARG A 526 -22.68 5.60 10.40
CA ARG A 526 -23.47 5.64 11.64
C ARG A 526 -22.80 4.76 12.68
N ARG A 527 -22.37 5.37 13.82
CA ARG A 527 -21.99 4.61 15.01
C ARG A 527 -23.16 3.73 15.40
N GLN A 528 -22.92 2.42 15.55
CA GLN A 528 -23.84 1.56 16.28
C GLN A 528 -23.78 2.05 17.74
N SER A 529 -24.87 2.68 18.17
CA SER A 529 -25.14 3.00 19.58
C SER A 529 -25.58 1.73 20.28
#